data_eac493eae4d64de65d835f613b9e541a
#
_entry.id   eac493eae4d64de65d835f613b9e541a
#
_cell.length_a   1.000
_cell.length_b   1.000
_cell.length_c   1.000
_cell.angle_alpha   90.00
_cell.angle_beta   90.00
_cell.angle_gamma   90.00
#
_symmetry.space_group_name_H-M   'P 1'
#
loop_
_entity.id
_entity.type
_entity.pdbx_description
1 polymer ?
#
loop_
_entity_poly.entity_id
_entity_poly.type
_entity_poly.pdbx_seq_one_letter_code
_entity_poly.pdbx_strand_id
1 'polypeptide(L)'
;MIPMEDFNYRPNAGFNQRGYDGVNETTNLAFLTDEATRSDGGVDIGYEGFNYWPYGDIRQVNIFMQNVEKAKEAGTISVADADRMTGEAHFARAYMYYGLVKRYGGVPLIDKVQDDDYADGGPGAVAVPRSTELDTWKFVLNECTLAAATLPDATSGSDLYRVTKWAAYALKSRVALHAASVAKYWNLAPLAGEAVTQKLVGGMTSADADAFYKECIEASKFLIENSGKSLYKPAPATVKEAASNFQALFLNDQNEEVIFSKAYLNGTTNTNQGHSYAQFNILPQVNPGALKYGRFNPMLEIVDLFEDYTDDGTGKSAKIVTRTDGNEDAYIPNFHNMNNASVVNTLMSVPFVKYNDLYEPFANKDARLLASVVVPGSSYAGTEIIIQGGFIKDNNSYVAYSNESTQKNGTTYYALGAEGETMFSGFNNVNSGEDANWTATGFGVRKYMPEGESMSPDRLSSTTSYIDMRLAEVYLNYAEAVVENGSGFGDKELAENYLNALRRRAGHTDRISLTLENVLKERRVEMAFEGKRFWDMNRRREFHTEFSNNRIRKALVPMLDFAWCRA
;
A
#
# COMPACT_ATOMS: atom_id res chain seq x y z
N MET A 1 -16.88 7.98 13.96
CA MET A 1 -16.05 7.08 13.11
C MET A 1 -14.85 7.88 12.67
N ILE A 2 -13.64 7.43 12.99
CA ILE A 2 -12.42 8.12 12.54
C ILE A 2 -12.36 7.96 11.02
N PRO A 3 -12.33 9.03 10.21
CA PRO A 3 -12.10 8.90 8.79
C PRO A 3 -10.69 8.34 8.60
N MET A 4 -10.59 7.05 8.28
CA MET A 4 -9.31 6.45 7.93
C MET A 4 -8.81 7.10 6.66
N GLU A 5 -7.52 7.40 6.64
CA GLU A 5 -6.90 8.13 5.57
C GLU A 5 -6.88 7.35 4.28
N ASP A 6 -7.75 7.71 3.40
CA ASP A 6 -7.60 7.45 2.00
C ASP A 6 -7.80 8.75 1.21
N PHE A 7 -7.42 8.80 -0.06
CA PHE A 7 -7.53 10.00 -0.89
C PHE A 7 -8.97 10.53 -1.00
N ASN A 8 -9.95 9.70 -0.76
CA ASN A 8 -11.33 10.14 -0.68
C ASN A 8 -11.75 10.27 0.78
N TYR A 9 -12.04 11.49 1.19
CA TYR A 9 -12.74 11.84 2.41
C TYR A 9 -14.14 11.19 2.42
N ARG A 10 -14.16 9.86 2.61
CA ARG A 10 -15.41 9.12 2.74
C ARG A 10 -15.28 8.11 3.89
N PRO A 11 -16.37 7.84 4.63
CA PRO A 11 -16.35 6.98 5.81
C PRO A 11 -15.94 5.52 5.55
N ASN A 12 -15.62 5.18 4.30
CA ASN A 12 -15.29 3.83 3.85
C ASN A 12 -13.83 3.67 3.41
N ALA A 13 -12.96 4.62 3.71
CA ALA A 13 -11.54 4.53 3.41
C ALA A 13 -10.88 3.30 4.05
N GLY A 14 -9.86 2.79 3.40
CA GLY A 14 -9.16 1.55 3.71
C GLY A 14 -9.06 0.67 2.48
N PHE A 15 -10.15 0.13 2.01
CA PHE A 15 -10.26 -0.37 0.64
C PHE A 15 -11.07 0.62 -0.16
N ASN A 16 -10.53 1.04 -1.30
CA ASN A 16 -11.21 1.97 -2.17
C ASN A 16 -12.60 1.44 -2.53
N GLN A 17 -13.63 2.13 -2.06
CA GLN A 17 -15.01 1.76 -2.34
C GLN A 17 -15.60 2.66 -3.38
N ARG A 18 -16.11 2.06 -4.44
CA ARG A 18 -16.98 2.75 -5.35
C ARG A 18 -18.36 2.96 -4.74
N GLY A 19 -18.72 4.21 -4.46
CA GLY A 19 -20.13 4.60 -4.46
C GLY A 19 -20.66 4.58 -5.90
N TYR A 20 -21.92 4.19 -6.11
CA TYR A 20 -22.57 4.16 -7.43
C TYR A 20 -22.87 5.56 -7.99
N ASP A 21 -22.41 6.57 -7.38
CA ASP A 21 -22.73 7.98 -7.58
C ASP A 21 -21.70 8.72 -8.46
N GLY A 22 -20.99 7.99 -9.29
CA GLY A 22 -20.17 8.58 -10.36
C GLY A 22 -18.89 9.29 -9.91
N VAL A 23 -18.49 9.15 -8.65
CA VAL A 23 -17.24 9.70 -8.16
C VAL A 23 -16.10 8.71 -8.38
N ASN A 24 -15.05 9.19 -9.03
CA ASN A 24 -13.91 8.43 -9.52
C ASN A 24 -13.32 7.47 -8.49
N GLU A 25 -13.26 6.21 -8.89
CA GLU A 25 -12.72 5.08 -8.15
C GLU A 25 -11.22 4.98 -8.12
N THR A 26 -10.58 6.01 -8.51
CA THR A 26 -9.24 6.03 -9.06
C THR A 26 -8.12 6.08 -8.04
N THR A 27 -8.42 5.94 -6.76
CA THR A 27 -7.50 6.43 -5.74
C THR A 27 -6.95 5.39 -4.80
N ASN A 28 -6.66 4.20 -5.27
CA ASN A 28 -5.68 3.40 -4.56
C ASN A 28 -4.30 4.05 -4.77
N LEU A 29 -3.64 4.41 -3.67
CA LEU A 29 -2.34 5.07 -3.67
C LEU A 29 -1.26 4.31 -4.43
N ALA A 30 -1.37 2.98 -4.51
CA ALA A 30 -0.44 2.15 -5.27
C ALA A 30 -0.41 2.53 -6.76
N PHE A 31 -1.55 3.00 -7.32
CA PHE A 31 -1.63 3.42 -8.73
C PHE A 31 -0.89 4.73 -9.04
N LEU A 32 -0.50 5.46 -8.02
CA LEU A 32 0.27 6.71 -8.13
C LEU A 32 1.76 6.49 -7.88
N THR A 33 2.18 5.24 -7.79
CA THR A 33 3.54 4.84 -7.46
C THR A 33 4.06 3.81 -8.45
N ASP A 34 5.22 3.29 -8.20
CA ASP A 34 5.85 2.19 -8.90
C ASP A 34 5.40 0.79 -8.39
N GLU A 35 4.30 0.73 -7.60
CA GLU A 35 3.76 -0.53 -7.10
C GLU A 35 2.74 -1.17 -8.06
N ALA A 36 1.81 -0.39 -8.59
CA ALA A 36 0.73 -0.94 -9.41
C ALA A 36 0.17 0.07 -10.42
N THR A 37 -0.60 -0.46 -11.37
CA THR A 37 -1.43 0.32 -12.29
C THR A 37 -2.82 -0.28 -12.41
N ARG A 38 -3.73 0.44 -13.07
CA ARG A 38 -5.07 -0.07 -13.39
C ARG A 38 -5.09 -0.69 -14.79
N SER A 39 -5.92 -1.72 -14.98
CA SER A 39 -6.17 -2.30 -16.30
C SER A 39 -7.17 -1.50 -17.14
N ASP A 40 -8.04 -0.72 -16.53
CA ASP A 40 -9.23 -0.09 -17.15
C ASP A 40 -9.10 1.42 -17.37
N GLY A 41 -7.91 1.97 -17.41
CA GLY A 41 -7.70 3.37 -17.76
C GLY A 41 -6.64 4.10 -16.97
N GLY A 42 -6.52 5.39 -17.24
CA GLY A 42 -5.56 6.27 -16.58
C GLY A 42 -5.89 6.50 -15.11
N VAL A 43 -4.85 6.74 -14.32
CA VAL A 43 -4.98 7.17 -12.94
C VAL A 43 -4.99 8.70 -12.93
N ASP A 44 -6.11 9.28 -12.54
CA ASP A 44 -6.23 10.71 -12.30
C ASP A 44 -6.58 10.92 -10.83
N ILE A 45 -5.71 11.61 -10.11
CA ILE A 45 -5.98 11.97 -8.72
C ILE A 45 -6.98 13.10 -8.65
N GLY A 46 -7.02 13.94 -9.66
CA GLY A 46 -7.83 15.16 -9.69
C GLY A 46 -7.68 16.04 -8.44
N TYR A 47 -8.16 17.24 -8.49
CA TYR A 47 -8.20 18.12 -7.32
C TYR A 47 -9.02 17.50 -6.16
N GLU A 48 -10.13 16.85 -6.47
CA GLU A 48 -11.04 16.28 -5.48
C GLU A 48 -10.46 15.06 -4.75
N GLY A 49 -9.65 14.24 -5.41
CA GLY A 49 -8.99 13.08 -4.81
C GLY A 49 -7.97 13.46 -3.74
N PHE A 50 -7.33 14.63 -3.85
CA PHE A 50 -6.36 15.14 -2.88
C PHE A 50 -6.99 15.97 -1.76
N ASN A 51 -8.25 16.37 -1.93
CA ASN A 51 -8.94 17.27 -1.00
C ASN A 51 -9.26 16.58 0.32
N TYR A 52 -8.69 17.09 1.42
CA TYR A 52 -8.88 16.56 2.76
C TYR A 52 -8.96 17.71 3.76
N TRP A 53 -10.17 18.14 4.11
CA TRP A 53 -10.42 19.26 5.01
C TRP A 53 -11.42 18.89 6.10
N PRO A 54 -11.07 18.02 7.07
CA PRO A 54 -11.99 17.46 8.05
C PRO A 54 -12.28 18.41 9.23
N TYR A 55 -12.31 19.72 9.03
CA TYR A 55 -12.54 20.67 10.13
C TYR A 55 -13.93 20.56 10.75
N GLY A 56 -14.93 20.11 9.98
CA GLY A 56 -16.24 19.76 10.54
C GLY A 56 -16.15 18.62 11.55
N ASP A 57 -15.39 17.57 11.24
CA ASP A 57 -15.19 16.43 12.15
C ASP A 57 -14.29 16.81 13.33
N ILE A 58 -13.24 17.63 13.12
CA ILE A 58 -12.41 18.19 14.20
C ILE A 58 -13.29 18.99 15.17
N ARG A 59 -14.24 19.81 14.68
CA ARG A 59 -15.21 20.50 15.53
C ARG A 59 -16.04 19.51 16.34
N GLN A 60 -16.55 18.43 15.72
CA GLN A 60 -17.33 17.41 16.45
C GLN A 60 -16.51 16.71 17.53
N VAL A 61 -15.23 16.41 17.27
CA VAL A 61 -14.31 15.86 18.27
C VAL A 61 -14.15 16.83 19.45
N ASN A 62 -13.96 18.12 19.17
CA ASN A 62 -13.81 19.14 20.23
C ASN A 62 -15.09 19.27 21.06
N ILE A 63 -16.28 19.27 20.43
CA ILE A 63 -17.59 19.26 21.13
C ILE A 63 -17.73 17.99 21.97
N PHE A 64 -17.35 16.84 21.44
CA PHE A 64 -17.40 15.57 22.16
C PHE A 64 -16.51 15.62 23.41
N MET A 65 -15.27 16.09 23.31
CA MET A 65 -14.36 16.24 24.46
C MET A 65 -14.95 17.17 25.53
N GLN A 66 -15.51 18.30 25.13
CA GLN A 66 -16.17 19.23 26.05
C GLN A 66 -17.36 18.57 26.80
N ASN A 67 -18.14 17.76 26.09
CA ASN A 67 -19.28 17.06 26.67
C ASN A 67 -18.87 15.91 27.59
N VAL A 68 -17.79 15.19 27.25
CA VAL A 68 -17.19 14.17 28.12
C VAL A 68 -16.75 14.77 29.44
N GLU A 69 -16.07 15.92 29.42
CA GLU A 69 -15.64 16.60 30.66
C GLU A 69 -16.84 17.03 31.50
N LYS A 70 -17.87 17.65 30.90
CA LYS A 70 -19.12 18.02 31.62
C LYS A 70 -19.80 16.80 32.23
N ALA A 71 -19.84 15.66 31.51
CA ALA A 71 -20.46 14.44 32.01
C ALA A 71 -19.66 13.81 33.16
N LYS A 72 -18.31 13.90 33.10
CA LYS A 72 -17.41 13.48 34.18
C LYS A 72 -17.60 14.33 35.43
N GLU A 73 -17.62 15.66 35.28
CA GLU A 73 -17.88 16.60 36.38
C GLU A 73 -19.24 16.39 37.03
N ALA A 74 -20.27 16.10 36.23
CA ALA A 74 -21.63 15.79 36.69
C ALA A 74 -21.78 14.38 37.29
N GLY A 75 -20.74 13.53 37.21
CA GLY A 75 -20.76 12.15 37.71
C GLY A 75 -21.69 11.21 36.90
N THR A 76 -22.08 11.59 35.69
CA THR A 76 -22.95 10.78 34.82
C THR A 76 -22.21 9.67 34.06
N ILE A 77 -20.89 9.76 33.95
CA ILE A 77 -20.01 8.72 33.46
C ILE A 77 -18.86 8.49 34.47
N SER A 78 -18.27 7.29 34.45
CA SER A 78 -17.11 6.99 35.27
C SER A 78 -15.87 7.76 34.78
N VAL A 79 -14.91 8.00 35.70
CA VAL A 79 -13.61 8.60 35.34
C VAL A 79 -12.90 7.75 34.28
N ALA A 80 -12.93 6.43 34.42
CA ALA A 80 -12.30 5.52 33.46
C ALA A 80 -12.92 5.60 32.06
N ASP A 81 -14.24 5.73 31.98
CA ASP A 81 -14.92 5.92 30.69
C ASP A 81 -14.60 7.29 30.08
N ALA A 82 -14.59 8.34 30.91
CA ALA A 82 -14.22 9.68 30.46
C ALA A 82 -12.79 9.71 29.92
N ASP A 83 -11.85 9.10 30.63
CA ASP A 83 -10.44 9.02 30.22
C ASP A 83 -10.29 8.25 28.91
N ARG A 84 -10.92 7.08 28.77
CA ARG A 84 -10.95 6.32 27.50
C ARG A 84 -11.55 7.13 26.36
N MET A 85 -12.71 7.76 26.55
CA MET A 85 -13.38 8.58 25.53
C MET A 85 -12.54 9.77 25.10
N THR A 86 -11.85 10.42 26.04
CA THR A 86 -10.94 11.52 25.78
C THR A 86 -9.71 11.03 24.97
N GLY A 87 -9.15 9.87 25.33
CA GLY A 87 -8.06 9.24 24.58
C GLY A 87 -8.44 8.90 23.14
N GLU A 88 -9.64 8.36 22.93
CA GLU A 88 -10.16 8.11 21.58
C GLU A 88 -10.33 9.41 20.78
N ALA A 89 -10.75 10.49 21.41
CA ALA A 89 -10.90 11.80 20.78
C ALA A 89 -9.54 12.41 20.40
N HIS A 90 -8.55 12.33 21.29
CA HIS A 90 -7.16 12.74 20.98
C HIS A 90 -6.59 11.94 19.83
N PHE A 91 -6.77 10.62 19.80
CA PHE A 91 -6.32 9.78 18.68
C PHE A 91 -6.99 10.19 17.35
N ALA A 92 -8.30 10.41 17.37
CA ALA A 92 -9.04 10.83 16.18
C ALA A 92 -8.54 12.19 15.66
N ARG A 93 -8.30 13.15 16.55
CA ARG A 93 -7.77 14.47 16.19
C ARG A 93 -6.34 14.38 15.68
N ALA A 94 -5.48 13.59 16.32
CA ALA A 94 -4.13 13.29 15.84
C ALA A 94 -4.14 12.73 14.42
N TYR A 95 -5.01 11.75 14.16
CA TYR A 95 -5.12 11.09 12.86
C TYR A 95 -5.58 12.06 11.77
N MET A 96 -6.58 12.91 12.06
CA MET A 96 -7.05 13.93 11.13
C MET A 96 -5.99 15.01 10.83
N TYR A 97 -5.30 15.52 11.85
CA TYR A 97 -4.24 16.49 11.65
C TYR A 97 -2.99 15.91 10.96
N TYR A 98 -2.69 14.62 11.18
CA TYR A 98 -1.68 13.93 10.38
C TYR A 98 -2.05 13.91 8.90
N GLY A 99 -3.31 13.63 8.57
CA GLY A 99 -3.83 13.72 7.21
C GLY A 99 -3.70 15.10 6.59
N LEU A 100 -3.94 16.14 7.37
CA LEU A 100 -3.80 17.53 6.94
C LEU A 100 -2.33 17.92 6.70
N VAL A 101 -1.45 17.68 7.69
CA VAL A 101 -0.07 18.17 7.64
C VAL A 101 0.74 17.52 6.52
N LYS A 102 0.58 16.23 6.29
CA LYS A 102 1.30 15.54 5.21
C LYS A 102 0.88 15.95 3.80
N ARG A 103 -0.32 16.57 3.64
CA ARG A 103 -0.82 17.11 2.38
C ARG A 103 -0.47 18.58 2.19
N TYR A 104 -0.63 19.36 3.24
CA TYR A 104 -0.65 20.82 3.12
C TYR A 104 0.47 21.52 3.90
N GLY A 105 1.27 20.80 4.68
CA GLY A 105 2.21 21.40 5.62
C GLY A 105 1.48 22.01 6.81
N GLY A 106 1.84 23.22 7.24
CA GLY A 106 1.18 23.92 8.33
C GLY A 106 -0.27 24.26 8.02
N VAL A 107 -1.16 24.06 8.98
CA VAL A 107 -2.61 24.28 8.87
C VAL A 107 -3.14 25.00 10.13
N PRO A 108 -4.35 25.56 10.10
CA PRO A 108 -4.99 26.09 11.31
C PRO A 108 -5.12 25.02 12.40
N LEU A 109 -4.61 25.29 13.58
CA LEU A 109 -4.74 24.37 14.74
C LEU A 109 -5.95 24.77 15.57
N ILE A 110 -6.97 23.91 15.59
CA ILE A 110 -8.23 24.13 16.30
C ILE A 110 -8.41 22.99 17.31
N ASP A 111 -8.06 23.25 18.56
CA ASP A 111 -8.04 22.27 19.65
C ASP A 111 -9.20 22.39 20.62
N LYS A 112 -10.08 23.35 20.40
CA LYS A 112 -11.29 23.62 21.21
C LYS A 112 -12.47 24.02 20.36
N VAL A 113 -13.66 24.00 20.96
CA VAL A 113 -14.86 24.54 20.32
C VAL A 113 -14.68 26.05 20.11
N GLN A 114 -14.85 26.49 18.88
CA GLN A 114 -14.93 27.92 18.57
C GLN A 114 -16.37 28.38 18.80
N ASP A 115 -16.50 29.50 19.48
CA ASP A 115 -17.79 30.16 19.66
C ASP A 115 -18.28 30.69 18.32
N ASP A 116 -19.52 30.41 17.98
CA ASP A 116 -20.21 30.87 16.77
C ASP A 116 -21.05 32.13 17.03
N ASP A 117 -20.87 32.78 18.19
CA ASP A 117 -21.46 34.06 18.47
C ASP A 117 -20.71 35.16 17.65
N TYR A 118 -21.26 35.45 16.48
CA TYR A 118 -20.75 36.48 15.56
C TYR A 118 -21.07 37.92 16.01
N ALA A 119 -21.46 38.14 17.27
CA ALA A 119 -22.03 39.41 17.72
C ALA A 119 -21.11 40.61 17.48
N ASP A 120 -19.77 40.40 17.52
CA ASP A 120 -18.81 41.52 17.50
C ASP A 120 -17.84 41.54 16.29
N GLY A 121 -17.92 40.64 15.31
CA GLY A 121 -16.90 40.65 14.25
C GLY A 121 -17.22 39.85 12.99
N GLY A 122 -18.35 39.21 12.89
CA GLY A 122 -18.71 38.35 11.76
C GLY A 122 -17.81 37.11 11.59
N PRO A 123 -17.89 36.39 10.47
CA PRO A 123 -17.12 35.14 10.25
C PRO A 123 -15.58 35.33 10.35
N GLY A 124 -15.07 36.51 10.14
CA GLY A 124 -13.63 36.81 10.24
C GLY A 124 -13.08 36.75 11.66
N ALA A 125 -13.93 36.95 12.67
CA ALA A 125 -13.52 36.94 14.08
C ALA A 125 -13.12 35.53 14.58
N VAL A 126 -13.58 34.47 13.92
CA VAL A 126 -13.24 33.07 14.25
C VAL A 126 -12.18 32.48 13.33
N ALA A 127 -11.62 33.27 12.40
CA ALA A 127 -10.58 32.81 11.48
C ALA A 127 -9.29 32.52 12.24
N VAL A 128 -8.79 31.29 12.15
CA VAL A 128 -7.50 30.86 12.69
C VAL A 128 -6.49 30.81 11.55
N PRO A 129 -5.37 31.56 11.62
CA PRO A 129 -4.35 31.50 10.58
C PRO A 129 -3.67 30.12 10.56
N ARG A 130 -3.04 29.78 9.45
CA ARG A 130 -2.21 28.59 9.37
C ARG A 130 -1.02 28.71 10.34
N SER A 131 -0.75 27.63 11.04
CA SER A 131 0.46 27.46 11.85
C SER A 131 1.64 27.06 10.95
N THR A 132 2.86 27.10 11.49
CA THR A 132 4.01 26.54 10.77
C THR A 132 3.88 25.04 10.58
N GLU A 133 4.59 24.50 9.59
CA GLU A 133 4.63 23.04 9.40
C GLU A 133 5.22 22.33 10.64
N LEU A 134 6.27 22.90 11.21
CA LEU A 134 6.88 22.39 12.44
C LEU A 134 5.89 22.32 13.61
N ASP A 135 5.14 23.38 13.85
CA ASP A 135 4.17 23.43 14.95
C ASP A 135 3.02 22.44 14.73
N THR A 136 2.63 22.27 13.48
CA THR A 136 1.58 21.29 13.14
C THR A 136 2.06 19.86 13.39
N TRP A 137 3.29 19.50 13.02
CA TRP A 137 3.86 18.19 13.35
C TRP A 137 3.95 17.96 14.86
N LYS A 138 4.42 18.96 15.62
CA LYS A 138 4.48 18.90 17.09
C LYS A 138 3.10 18.74 17.72
N PHE A 139 2.10 19.43 17.20
CA PHE A 139 0.71 19.27 17.64
C PHE A 139 0.23 17.83 17.48
N VAL A 140 0.43 17.21 16.31
CA VAL A 140 0.03 15.82 16.08
C VAL A 140 0.72 14.84 17.04
N LEU A 141 2.03 15.01 17.27
CA LEU A 141 2.78 14.17 18.22
C LEU A 141 2.30 14.32 19.66
N ASN A 142 1.94 15.55 20.05
CA ASN A 142 1.35 15.80 21.37
C ASN A 142 -0.01 15.12 21.52
N GLU A 143 -0.88 15.21 20.51
CA GLU A 143 -2.17 14.51 20.50
C GLU A 143 -2.01 12.99 20.62
N CYS A 144 -1.03 12.39 19.93
CA CYS A 144 -0.70 10.97 20.10
C CYS A 144 -0.26 10.65 21.53
N THR A 145 0.50 11.54 22.18
CA THR A 145 0.96 11.36 23.55
C THR A 145 -0.20 11.43 24.54
N LEU A 146 -1.11 12.39 24.36
CA LEU A 146 -2.32 12.52 25.19
C LEU A 146 -3.26 11.31 25.02
N ALA A 147 -3.42 10.83 23.80
CA ALA A 147 -4.17 9.61 23.52
C ALA A 147 -3.56 8.40 24.25
N ALA A 148 -2.25 8.21 24.13
CA ALA A 148 -1.56 7.08 24.75
C ALA A 148 -1.62 7.09 26.28
N ALA A 149 -1.78 8.26 26.91
CA ALA A 149 -1.84 8.40 28.35
C ALA A 149 -3.14 7.85 28.97
N THR A 150 -4.24 7.81 28.21
CA THR A 150 -5.57 7.49 28.74
C THR A 150 -6.24 6.30 28.06
N LEU A 151 -5.73 5.85 26.90
CA LEU A 151 -6.25 4.68 26.20
C LEU A 151 -5.87 3.36 26.91
N PRO A 152 -6.75 2.34 26.88
CA PRO A 152 -6.46 1.03 27.44
C PRO A 152 -5.39 0.28 26.61
N ASP A 153 -4.74 -0.67 27.27
CA ASP A 153 -3.75 -1.55 26.62
C ASP A 153 -4.42 -2.57 25.65
N ALA A 154 -5.65 -2.97 25.92
CA ALA A 154 -6.41 -3.92 25.10
C ALA A 154 -7.89 -3.59 25.10
N THR A 155 -8.55 -4.01 24.03
CA THR A 155 -10.01 -3.94 23.85
C THR A 155 -10.58 -5.32 23.57
N SER A 156 -11.85 -5.56 23.90
CA SER A 156 -12.51 -6.85 23.70
C SER A 156 -14.02 -6.69 23.55
N GLY A 157 -14.71 -7.75 23.13
CA GLY A 157 -16.17 -7.75 23.01
C GLY A 157 -16.66 -6.70 22.00
N SER A 158 -17.61 -5.87 22.42
CA SER A 158 -18.15 -4.77 21.59
C SER A 158 -17.13 -3.68 21.26
N ASP A 159 -16.03 -3.61 21.99
CA ASP A 159 -14.98 -2.60 21.83
C ASP A 159 -13.77 -3.10 21.02
N LEU A 160 -13.83 -4.31 20.46
CA LEU A 160 -12.71 -5.02 19.83
C LEU A 160 -11.93 -4.19 18.80
N TYR A 161 -12.60 -3.33 18.04
CA TYR A 161 -11.97 -2.50 17.00
C TYR A 161 -11.76 -1.03 17.43
N ARG A 162 -11.92 -0.72 18.72
CA ARG A 162 -11.56 0.60 19.24
C ARG A 162 -10.05 0.74 19.34
N VAL A 163 -9.61 1.99 19.34
CA VAL A 163 -8.19 2.32 19.47
C VAL A 163 -7.65 1.96 20.86
N THR A 164 -6.42 1.48 20.86
CA THR A 164 -5.67 1.15 22.08
C THR A 164 -4.50 2.12 22.26
N LYS A 165 -3.90 2.12 23.42
CA LYS A 165 -2.62 2.79 23.70
C LYS A 165 -1.55 2.45 22.65
N TRP A 166 -1.52 1.20 22.19
CA TRP A 166 -0.54 0.75 21.19
C TRP A 166 -0.80 1.32 19.80
N ALA A 167 -2.07 1.55 19.44
CA ALA A 167 -2.41 2.28 18.21
C ALA A 167 -1.93 3.74 18.27
N ALA A 168 -2.02 4.39 19.44
CA ALA A 168 -1.49 5.75 19.62
C ALA A 168 0.04 5.81 19.50
N TYR A 169 0.78 4.84 20.08
CA TYR A 169 2.23 4.74 19.90
C TYR A 169 2.63 4.39 18.47
N ALA A 170 1.89 3.52 17.77
CA ALA A 170 2.15 3.21 16.37
C ALA A 170 1.93 4.43 15.47
N LEU A 171 0.86 5.19 15.73
CA LEU A 171 0.62 6.46 15.03
C LEU A 171 1.73 7.46 15.33
N LYS A 172 2.15 7.61 16.60
CA LYS A 172 3.26 8.48 17.01
C LYS A 172 4.56 8.13 16.28
N SER A 173 4.91 6.84 16.20
CA SER A 173 6.06 6.34 15.44
C SER A 173 6.00 6.73 13.96
N ARG A 174 4.86 6.50 13.31
CA ARG A 174 4.61 6.84 11.90
C ARG A 174 4.71 8.34 11.64
N VAL A 175 4.05 9.13 12.47
CA VAL A 175 4.04 10.61 12.38
C VAL A 175 5.45 11.18 12.58
N ALA A 176 6.17 10.71 13.59
CA ALA A 176 7.52 11.17 13.89
C ALA A 176 8.51 10.84 12.75
N LEU A 177 8.45 9.64 12.18
CA LEU A 177 9.26 9.28 11.01
C LEU A 177 8.94 10.16 9.80
N HIS A 178 7.65 10.44 9.56
CA HIS A 178 7.21 11.29 8.47
C HIS A 178 7.74 12.72 8.64
N ALA A 179 7.52 13.30 9.81
CA ALA A 179 8.00 14.64 10.17
C ALA A 179 9.53 14.76 10.03
N ALA A 180 10.26 13.75 10.52
CA ALA A 180 11.72 13.70 10.43
C ALA A 180 12.20 13.69 8.96
N SER A 181 11.57 12.87 8.12
CA SER A 181 11.90 12.80 6.69
C SER A 181 11.60 14.11 5.98
N VAL A 182 10.42 14.71 6.23
CA VAL A 182 10.09 16.03 5.66
C VAL A 182 11.08 17.08 6.14
N ALA A 183 11.43 17.12 7.42
CA ALA A 183 12.42 18.07 7.96
C ALA A 183 13.80 17.90 7.31
N LYS A 184 14.19 16.66 6.99
CA LYS A 184 15.47 16.34 6.35
C LYS A 184 15.50 16.65 4.85
N TYR A 185 14.39 16.40 4.15
CA TYR A 185 14.37 16.35 2.68
C TYR A 185 13.53 17.43 1.99
N TRP A 186 12.83 18.31 2.72
CA TRP A 186 11.92 19.29 2.12
C TRP A 186 12.58 20.18 1.06
N ASN A 187 13.86 20.52 1.20
CA ASN A 187 14.61 21.38 0.31
C ASN A 187 15.10 20.70 -0.98
N LEU A 188 14.89 19.39 -1.14
CA LEU A 188 15.13 18.69 -2.40
C LEU A 188 14.05 19.04 -3.45
N ALA A 189 12.87 19.47 -3.02
CA ALA A 189 11.86 20.01 -3.91
C ALA A 189 12.14 21.51 -4.16
N PRO A 190 11.85 22.04 -5.37
CA PRO A 190 12.06 23.46 -5.70
C PRO A 190 10.94 24.33 -5.09
N LEU A 191 10.84 24.30 -3.76
CA LEU A 191 9.83 25.08 -3.04
C LEU A 191 10.25 26.54 -2.96
N ALA A 192 9.31 27.45 -3.23
CA ALA A 192 9.53 28.89 -3.20
C ALA A 192 8.23 29.65 -2.84
N GLY A 193 8.35 30.95 -2.61
CA GLY A 193 7.23 31.83 -2.36
C GLY A 193 6.87 32.01 -0.89
N GLU A 194 5.74 32.67 -0.66
CA GLU A 194 5.33 33.12 0.66
C GLU A 194 5.13 31.96 1.66
N ALA A 195 4.59 30.85 1.22
CA ALA A 195 4.38 29.67 2.07
C ALA A 195 5.69 29.12 2.69
N VAL A 196 6.79 29.20 1.94
CA VAL A 196 8.12 28.81 2.44
C VAL A 196 8.69 29.89 3.37
N THR A 197 8.55 31.16 3.00
CA THR A 197 9.01 32.30 3.82
C THR A 197 8.33 32.32 5.19
N GLN A 198 7.04 32.02 5.23
CA GLN A 198 6.24 31.91 6.46
C GLN A 198 6.39 30.54 7.14
N LYS A 199 7.21 29.63 6.61
CA LYS A 199 7.39 28.24 7.12
C LYS A 199 6.08 27.44 7.19
N LEU A 200 5.12 27.75 6.34
CA LEU A 200 3.90 26.96 6.21
C LEU A 200 4.17 25.64 5.48
N VAL A 201 5.23 25.63 4.66
CA VAL A 201 5.77 24.42 4.02
C VAL A 201 7.30 24.48 4.12
N GLY A 202 7.93 23.44 4.64
CA GLY A 202 9.38 23.40 4.83
C GLY A 202 9.89 24.34 5.93
N GLY A 203 11.15 24.74 5.82
CA GLY A 203 11.80 25.65 6.78
C GLY A 203 12.19 25.00 8.11
N MET A 204 12.08 23.69 8.21
CA MET A 204 12.61 22.91 9.32
C MET A 204 14.12 22.67 9.19
N THR A 205 14.79 22.44 10.29
CA THR A 205 16.24 22.27 10.37
C THR A 205 16.65 20.81 10.52
N SER A 206 17.94 20.50 10.38
CA SER A 206 18.47 19.17 10.70
C SER A 206 18.27 18.79 12.17
N ALA A 207 18.31 19.77 13.08
CA ALA A 207 18.03 19.54 14.49
C ALA A 207 16.56 19.15 14.73
N ASP A 208 15.63 19.73 13.98
CA ASP A 208 14.22 19.32 14.03
C ASP A 208 14.06 17.89 13.50
N ALA A 209 14.78 17.54 12.42
CA ALA A 209 14.78 16.18 11.88
C ALA A 209 15.29 15.17 12.92
N ASP A 210 16.43 15.44 13.57
CA ASP A 210 16.99 14.57 14.60
C ASP A 210 16.07 14.43 15.82
N ALA A 211 15.40 15.52 16.23
CA ALA A 211 14.41 15.46 17.29
C ALA A 211 13.23 14.54 16.94
N PHE A 212 12.71 14.62 15.71
CA PHE A 212 11.64 13.75 15.26
C PHE A 212 12.09 12.29 15.07
N TYR A 213 13.30 12.03 14.57
CA TYR A 213 13.85 10.67 14.54
C TYR A 213 13.96 10.08 15.95
N LYS A 214 14.39 10.86 16.93
CA LYS A 214 14.41 10.43 18.31
C LYS A 214 13.02 10.05 18.85
N GLU A 215 12.01 10.89 18.61
CA GLU A 215 10.61 10.59 18.95
C GLU A 215 10.12 9.29 18.30
N CYS A 216 10.47 9.05 17.03
CA CYS A 216 10.15 7.82 16.32
C CYS A 216 10.80 6.60 16.98
N ILE A 217 12.10 6.68 17.31
CA ILE A 217 12.85 5.60 17.96
C ILE A 217 12.26 5.27 19.32
N GLU A 218 11.99 6.30 20.15
CA GLU A 218 11.43 6.13 21.49
C GLU A 218 10.01 5.53 21.45
N ALA A 219 9.13 6.05 20.59
CA ALA A 219 7.77 5.54 20.44
C ALA A 219 7.74 4.10 19.92
N SER A 220 8.55 3.79 18.92
CA SER A 220 8.67 2.45 18.36
C SER A 220 9.19 1.46 19.38
N LYS A 221 10.30 1.79 20.05
CA LYS A 221 10.92 0.94 21.05
C LYS A 221 9.96 0.65 22.20
N PHE A 222 9.30 1.69 22.73
CA PHE A 222 8.35 1.53 23.81
C PHE A 222 7.19 0.58 23.44
N LEU A 223 6.62 0.72 22.23
CA LEU A 223 5.59 -0.19 21.74
C LEU A 223 6.11 -1.63 21.65
N ILE A 224 7.26 -1.82 20.99
CA ILE A 224 7.84 -3.15 20.77
C ILE A 224 8.08 -3.89 22.09
N GLU A 225 8.64 -3.20 23.08
CA GLU A 225 9.02 -3.80 24.36
C GLU A 225 7.84 -4.03 25.33
N ASN A 226 6.74 -3.28 25.19
CA ASN A 226 5.69 -3.27 26.22
C ASN A 226 4.31 -3.73 25.74
N SER A 227 4.06 -3.83 24.40
CA SER A 227 2.73 -4.13 23.87
C SER A 227 2.37 -5.61 23.92
N GLY A 228 3.34 -6.49 24.06
CA GLY A 228 3.15 -7.93 23.88
C GLY A 228 2.88 -8.35 22.44
N LYS A 229 2.95 -7.41 21.46
CA LYS A 229 2.79 -7.72 20.03
C LYS A 229 4.01 -8.46 19.51
N SER A 230 3.80 -9.37 18.57
CA SER A 230 4.86 -10.15 17.91
C SER A 230 4.56 -10.28 16.42
N LEU A 231 5.58 -10.61 15.62
CA LEU A 231 5.35 -10.93 14.22
C LEU A 231 4.50 -12.21 14.11
N TYR A 232 3.55 -12.18 13.18
CA TYR A 232 2.68 -13.33 12.93
C TYR A 232 3.48 -14.49 12.34
N LYS A 233 3.44 -15.66 13.02
CA LYS A 233 4.13 -16.90 12.62
C LYS A 233 5.57 -16.66 12.12
N PRO A 234 6.49 -16.19 12.99
CA PRO A 234 7.80 -15.65 12.59
C PRO A 234 8.83 -16.70 12.14
N ALA A 235 8.54 -18.00 12.29
CA ALA A 235 9.47 -19.11 12.04
C ALA A 235 8.85 -20.19 11.15
N PRO A 236 8.61 -19.91 9.85
CA PRO A 236 8.11 -20.92 8.92
C PRO A 236 9.16 -22.00 8.67
N ALA A 237 8.75 -23.24 8.50
CA ALA A 237 9.65 -24.36 8.19
C ALA A 237 10.00 -24.43 6.69
N THR A 238 9.18 -23.84 5.82
CA THR A 238 9.37 -23.85 4.37
C THR A 238 8.96 -22.51 3.74
N VAL A 239 9.48 -22.21 2.54
CA VAL A 239 9.07 -21.05 1.75
C VAL A 239 7.57 -21.03 1.46
N LYS A 240 7.00 -22.22 1.17
CA LYS A 240 5.55 -22.37 0.95
C LYS A 240 4.75 -22.01 2.20
N GLU A 241 5.20 -22.44 3.36
CA GLU A 241 4.58 -22.07 4.63
C GLU A 241 4.72 -20.58 4.92
N ALA A 242 5.89 -19.99 4.64
CA ALA A 242 6.12 -18.54 4.76
C ALA A 242 5.11 -17.75 3.90
N ALA A 243 4.88 -18.16 2.65
CA ALA A 243 3.91 -17.52 1.76
C ALA A 243 2.48 -17.66 2.31
N SER A 244 2.07 -18.86 2.74
CA SER A 244 0.74 -19.09 3.31
C SER A 244 0.53 -18.30 4.60
N ASN A 245 1.55 -18.20 5.46
CA ASN A 245 1.48 -17.44 6.70
C ASN A 245 1.37 -15.94 6.41
N PHE A 246 2.14 -15.42 5.45
CA PHE A 246 2.06 -14.01 5.09
C PHE A 246 0.71 -13.64 4.46
N GLN A 247 0.12 -14.51 3.63
CA GLN A 247 -1.23 -14.32 3.12
C GLN A 247 -2.27 -14.33 4.25
N ALA A 248 -2.19 -15.31 5.16
CA ALA A 248 -3.11 -15.43 6.29
C ALA A 248 -3.07 -14.24 7.25
N LEU A 249 -1.93 -13.55 7.37
CA LEU A 249 -1.79 -12.31 8.14
C LEU A 249 -2.84 -11.27 7.74
N PHE A 250 -3.10 -11.12 6.45
CA PHE A 250 -4.03 -10.12 5.91
C PHE A 250 -5.49 -10.57 5.84
N LEU A 251 -5.74 -11.87 6.08
CA LEU A 251 -7.08 -12.45 6.10
C LEU A 251 -7.61 -12.68 7.53
N ASN A 252 -6.77 -12.50 8.53
CA ASN A 252 -7.10 -12.61 9.93
C ASN A 252 -6.58 -11.38 10.70
N ASP A 253 -7.43 -10.40 10.93
CA ASP A 253 -7.09 -9.15 11.63
C ASP A 253 -7.02 -9.26 13.16
N GLN A 254 -7.28 -10.46 13.72
CA GLN A 254 -7.20 -10.74 15.15
C GLN A 254 -5.90 -11.48 15.51
N ASN A 255 -4.84 -11.31 14.73
CA ASN A 255 -3.55 -11.90 15.00
C ASN A 255 -2.65 -10.96 15.86
N GLU A 256 -1.56 -11.53 16.36
CA GLU A 256 -0.62 -10.90 17.29
C GLU A 256 0.18 -9.73 16.69
N GLU A 257 0.25 -9.62 15.35
CA GLU A 257 0.98 -8.54 14.69
C GLU A 257 0.14 -7.29 14.46
N VAL A 258 -1.18 -7.44 14.35
CA VAL A 258 -2.10 -6.33 14.06
C VAL A 258 -2.23 -5.42 15.28
N ILE A 259 -2.05 -4.12 15.07
CA ILE A 259 -2.16 -3.08 16.10
C ILE A 259 -3.48 -2.32 15.94
N PHE A 260 -3.83 -1.96 14.70
CA PHE A 260 -5.06 -1.25 14.40
C PHE A 260 -5.60 -1.64 13.03
N SER A 261 -6.88 -2.00 12.98
CA SER A 261 -7.56 -2.40 11.76
C SER A 261 -8.95 -1.79 11.68
N LYS A 262 -9.46 -1.67 10.45
CA LYS A 262 -10.84 -1.34 10.16
C LYS A 262 -11.57 -2.59 9.71
N ALA A 263 -12.53 -3.04 10.51
CA ALA A 263 -13.41 -4.14 10.16
C ALA A 263 -14.53 -3.72 9.20
N TYR A 264 -15.02 -4.68 8.44
CA TYR A 264 -16.14 -4.53 7.51
C TYR A 264 -17.17 -5.63 7.74
N LEU A 265 -18.43 -5.30 7.52
CA LEU A 265 -19.55 -6.25 7.52
C LEU A 265 -20.05 -6.44 6.10
N ASN A 266 -20.66 -7.60 5.81
CA ASN A 266 -21.23 -7.85 4.50
C ASN A 266 -22.30 -6.80 4.15
N GLY A 267 -22.03 -5.99 3.13
CA GLY A 267 -22.89 -4.87 2.73
C GLY A 267 -24.15 -5.27 1.98
N THR A 268 -24.30 -6.54 1.56
CA THR A 268 -25.56 -7.05 0.98
C THR A 268 -26.64 -7.23 2.05
N THR A 269 -26.22 -7.51 3.28
CA THR A 269 -27.13 -7.65 4.46
C THR A 269 -27.08 -6.44 5.38
N ASN A 270 -26.00 -5.66 5.35
CA ASN A 270 -25.77 -4.48 6.18
C ASN A 270 -25.40 -3.32 5.28
N THR A 271 -26.34 -2.47 4.94
CA THR A 271 -26.23 -1.40 3.96
C THR A 271 -24.93 -0.59 4.14
N ASN A 272 -24.08 -0.60 3.11
CA ASN A 272 -22.83 0.17 3.01
C ASN A 272 -21.75 -0.14 4.08
N GLN A 273 -21.74 -1.31 4.67
CA GLN A 273 -20.73 -1.69 5.68
C GLN A 273 -19.65 -2.66 5.16
N GLY A 274 -19.81 -3.20 3.95
CA GLY A 274 -18.81 -3.99 3.25
C GLY A 274 -17.96 -3.14 2.30
N HIS A 275 -17.08 -3.78 1.53
CA HIS A 275 -16.32 -3.14 0.45
C HIS A 275 -16.30 -4.00 -0.82
N SER A 276 -15.85 -3.43 -1.92
CA SER A 276 -15.85 -4.09 -3.24
C SER A 276 -14.44 -4.51 -3.70
N TYR A 277 -13.49 -4.66 -2.79
CA TYR A 277 -12.10 -4.95 -3.17
C TYR A 277 -11.97 -6.25 -3.97
N ALA A 278 -12.62 -7.34 -3.53
CA ALA A 278 -12.62 -8.59 -4.26
C ALA A 278 -13.29 -8.47 -5.64
N GLN A 279 -14.44 -7.78 -5.73
CA GLN A 279 -15.15 -7.56 -6.99
C GLN A 279 -14.25 -6.90 -8.06
N PHE A 280 -13.48 -5.89 -7.67
CA PHE A 280 -12.66 -5.14 -8.61
C PHE A 280 -11.35 -5.82 -8.96
N ASN A 281 -10.86 -6.74 -8.13
CA ASN A 281 -9.51 -7.26 -8.27
C ASN A 281 -9.44 -8.77 -8.55
N ILE A 282 -10.58 -9.49 -8.51
CA ILE A 282 -10.62 -10.89 -8.88
C ILE A 282 -10.28 -11.06 -10.36
N LEU A 283 -9.42 -12.05 -10.63
CA LEU A 283 -9.04 -12.37 -12.01
C LEU A 283 -10.20 -13.11 -12.73
N PRO A 284 -10.47 -12.78 -14.00
CA PRO A 284 -11.57 -13.39 -14.76
C PRO A 284 -11.52 -14.91 -14.83
N GLN A 285 -10.34 -15.51 -14.84
CA GLN A 285 -10.16 -16.97 -14.88
C GLN A 285 -10.73 -17.69 -13.66
N VAL A 286 -10.69 -17.06 -12.48
CA VAL A 286 -11.18 -17.65 -11.24
C VAL A 286 -12.69 -17.57 -11.14
N ASN A 287 -13.29 -16.52 -11.69
CA ASN A 287 -14.73 -16.33 -11.65
C ASN A 287 -15.27 -15.80 -13.00
N PRO A 288 -15.45 -16.66 -14.00
CA PRO A 288 -15.85 -16.23 -15.35
C PRO A 288 -17.29 -15.69 -15.45
N GLY A 289 -18.14 -15.95 -14.45
CA GLY A 289 -19.54 -15.50 -14.44
C GLY A 289 -19.79 -14.14 -13.80
N ALA A 290 -18.82 -13.61 -13.06
CA ALA A 290 -18.97 -12.35 -12.32
C ALA A 290 -18.53 -11.13 -13.15
N LEU A 291 -18.77 -9.95 -12.60
CA LEU A 291 -18.13 -8.71 -13.08
C LEU A 291 -16.61 -8.87 -12.97
N LYS A 292 -15.93 -8.76 -14.11
CA LYS A 292 -14.58 -9.25 -14.35
C LYS A 292 -13.64 -8.08 -14.44
N TYR A 293 -13.16 -7.57 -13.31
CA TYR A 293 -12.41 -6.34 -13.43
C TYR A 293 -10.90 -6.51 -13.39
N GLY A 294 -10.31 -7.38 -12.57
CA GLY A 294 -8.86 -7.59 -12.48
C GLY A 294 -8.04 -6.28 -12.45
N ARG A 295 -8.60 -5.23 -11.83
CA ARG A 295 -8.15 -3.85 -12.03
C ARG A 295 -6.81 -3.52 -11.38
N PHE A 296 -6.46 -4.19 -10.32
CA PHE A 296 -5.22 -3.92 -9.59
C PHE A 296 -4.09 -4.79 -10.15
N ASN A 297 -3.21 -4.17 -10.91
CA ASN A 297 -2.10 -4.84 -11.57
C ASN A 297 -0.76 -4.40 -10.99
N PRO A 298 -0.10 -5.23 -10.17
CA PRO A 298 1.27 -5.01 -9.73
C PRO A 298 2.21 -4.74 -10.91
N MET A 299 3.12 -3.78 -10.77
CA MET A 299 4.13 -3.50 -11.80
C MET A 299 5.33 -4.43 -11.67
N LEU A 300 6.08 -4.63 -12.76
CA LEU A 300 7.29 -5.43 -12.76
C LEU A 300 8.34 -4.88 -11.79
N GLU A 301 8.36 -3.57 -11.56
CA GLU A 301 9.25 -2.90 -10.61
C GLU A 301 9.12 -3.43 -9.19
N ILE A 302 7.88 -3.60 -8.70
CA ILE A 302 7.69 -4.17 -7.35
C ILE A 302 7.99 -5.67 -7.33
N VAL A 303 7.66 -6.40 -8.40
CA VAL A 303 7.96 -7.83 -8.52
C VAL A 303 9.46 -8.08 -8.48
N ASP A 304 10.25 -7.25 -9.15
CA ASP A 304 11.70 -7.34 -9.19
C ASP A 304 12.38 -7.06 -7.84
N LEU A 305 11.73 -6.37 -6.92
CA LEU A 305 12.30 -6.11 -5.60
C LEU A 305 12.29 -7.34 -4.69
N PHE A 306 11.41 -8.29 -4.94
CA PHE A 306 11.38 -9.55 -4.18
C PHE A 306 12.58 -10.41 -4.58
N GLU A 307 13.47 -10.66 -3.61
CA GLU A 307 14.72 -11.39 -3.84
C GLU A 307 14.49 -12.87 -4.18
N ASP A 308 15.43 -13.45 -4.87
CA ASP A 308 15.51 -14.89 -5.03
C ASP A 308 16.17 -15.52 -3.81
N TYR A 309 15.76 -16.74 -3.44
CA TYR A 309 16.44 -17.52 -2.40
C TYR A 309 17.74 -18.17 -2.89
N THR A 310 17.90 -18.28 -4.21
CA THR A 310 19.09 -18.87 -4.84
C THR A 310 20.17 -17.81 -5.00
N ASP A 311 21.39 -18.13 -4.56
CA ASP A 311 22.58 -17.31 -4.79
C ASP A 311 23.25 -17.77 -6.09
N ASP A 312 23.39 -16.87 -7.06
CA ASP A 312 24.09 -17.09 -8.34
C ASP A 312 25.60 -16.77 -8.27
N GLY A 313 26.12 -16.51 -7.08
CA GLY A 313 27.52 -16.15 -6.83
C GLY A 313 27.84 -14.67 -7.02
N THR A 314 26.89 -13.85 -7.44
CA THR A 314 27.01 -12.38 -7.56
C THR A 314 26.24 -11.62 -6.50
N GLY A 315 25.55 -12.34 -5.62
CA GLY A 315 24.50 -11.90 -4.72
C GLY A 315 23.15 -12.38 -5.20
N LYS A 316 22.11 -12.16 -4.39
CA LYS A 316 20.76 -12.59 -4.75
C LYS A 316 20.20 -11.75 -5.89
N SER A 317 19.86 -12.40 -7.00
CA SER A 317 19.13 -11.76 -8.09
C SER A 317 17.72 -11.38 -7.63
N ALA A 318 17.31 -10.15 -7.90
CA ALA A 318 15.96 -9.68 -7.64
C ALA A 318 15.14 -9.55 -8.93
N LYS A 319 15.75 -9.12 -10.01
CA LYS A 319 15.06 -8.91 -11.31
C LYS A 319 14.70 -10.23 -11.98
N ILE A 320 13.53 -10.28 -12.58
CA ILE A 320 13.16 -11.33 -13.52
C ILE A 320 14.06 -11.20 -14.76
N VAL A 321 14.81 -12.25 -15.06
CA VAL A 321 15.68 -12.30 -16.24
C VAL A 321 14.80 -12.51 -17.47
N THR A 322 14.76 -11.53 -18.35
CA THR A 322 13.91 -11.54 -19.55
C THR A 322 14.70 -11.53 -20.84
N ARG A 323 16.00 -11.16 -20.77
CA ARG A 323 16.87 -10.97 -21.94
C ARG A 323 18.19 -11.70 -21.78
N THR A 324 18.68 -12.28 -22.86
CA THR A 324 19.97 -12.96 -22.87
C THR A 324 21.16 -11.98 -22.96
N ASP A 325 20.90 -10.70 -23.26
CA ASP A 325 21.94 -9.65 -23.30
C ASP A 325 22.08 -8.87 -21.98
N GLY A 326 21.27 -9.23 -20.94
CA GLY A 326 21.30 -8.58 -19.62
C GLY A 326 20.79 -7.15 -19.59
N ASN A 327 20.11 -6.69 -20.64
CA ASN A 327 19.61 -5.31 -20.75
C ASN A 327 18.10 -5.21 -20.43
N GLU A 328 17.71 -5.72 -19.27
CA GLU A 328 16.30 -5.74 -18.80
C GLU A 328 15.71 -4.35 -18.69
N ASP A 329 16.52 -3.33 -18.44
CA ASP A 329 16.06 -1.94 -18.27
C ASP A 329 15.91 -1.18 -19.59
N ALA A 330 16.13 -1.82 -20.73
CA ALA A 330 15.96 -1.19 -22.03
C ALA A 330 14.52 -0.75 -22.23
N TYR A 331 14.33 0.56 -22.40
CA TYR A 331 13.02 1.15 -22.64
C TYR A 331 12.48 0.78 -24.03
N ILE A 332 11.26 0.26 -24.08
CA ILE A 332 10.55 -0.03 -25.31
C ILE A 332 9.33 0.92 -25.37
N PRO A 333 9.38 1.95 -26.24
CA PRO A 333 8.30 2.91 -26.34
C PRO A 333 7.01 2.27 -26.88
N ASN A 334 5.87 2.79 -26.44
CA ASN A 334 4.54 2.36 -26.90
C ASN A 334 4.23 0.87 -26.70
N PHE A 335 4.82 0.25 -25.70
CA PHE A 335 4.59 -1.16 -25.34
C PHE A 335 3.11 -1.54 -25.31
N HIS A 336 2.22 -0.65 -24.86
CA HIS A 336 0.77 -0.90 -24.83
C HIS A 336 0.09 -0.81 -26.21
N ASN A 337 0.77 -0.37 -27.24
CA ASN A 337 0.20 -0.28 -28.59
C ASN A 337 0.55 -1.51 -29.44
N MET A 338 0.08 -2.69 -29.02
CA MET A 338 0.37 -3.97 -29.67
C MET A 338 -0.38 -4.19 -30.99
N ASN A 339 -1.28 -3.29 -31.37
CA ASN A 339 -1.86 -3.28 -32.72
C ASN A 339 -0.91 -2.64 -33.76
N ASN A 340 0.18 -2.05 -33.32
CA ASN A 340 1.19 -1.46 -34.20
C ASN A 340 2.28 -2.49 -34.52
N ALA A 341 2.32 -2.96 -35.76
CA ALA A 341 3.29 -3.94 -36.23
C ALA A 341 4.77 -3.53 -35.97
N SER A 342 5.07 -2.24 -36.00
CA SER A 342 6.42 -1.73 -35.69
C SER A 342 6.78 -1.94 -34.24
N VAL A 343 5.84 -1.72 -33.32
CA VAL A 343 6.05 -1.98 -31.88
C VAL A 343 6.27 -3.45 -31.62
N VAL A 344 5.42 -4.31 -32.20
CA VAL A 344 5.53 -5.77 -32.05
C VAL A 344 6.84 -6.28 -32.64
N ASN A 345 7.23 -5.81 -33.83
CA ASN A 345 8.52 -6.16 -34.43
C ASN A 345 9.70 -5.77 -33.54
N THR A 346 9.63 -4.60 -32.89
CA THR A 346 10.67 -4.16 -31.96
C THR A 346 10.76 -5.10 -30.75
N LEU A 347 9.62 -5.47 -30.17
CA LEU A 347 9.57 -6.42 -29.06
C LEU A 347 10.11 -7.79 -29.45
N MET A 348 9.72 -8.31 -30.62
CA MET A 348 10.16 -9.62 -31.11
C MET A 348 11.63 -9.64 -31.55
N SER A 349 12.27 -8.49 -31.75
CA SER A 349 13.70 -8.40 -32.04
C SER A 349 14.59 -8.45 -30.77
N VAL A 350 13.98 -8.36 -29.59
CA VAL A 350 14.70 -8.45 -28.32
C VAL A 350 15.22 -9.88 -28.12
N PRO A 351 16.50 -10.07 -27.69
CA PRO A 351 17.05 -11.39 -27.42
C PRO A 351 16.48 -11.95 -26.10
N PHE A 352 15.25 -12.43 -26.10
CA PHE A 352 14.54 -12.88 -24.92
C PHE A 352 15.02 -14.26 -24.41
N VAL A 353 14.86 -14.47 -23.09
CA VAL A 353 15.09 -15.76 -22.43
C VAL A 353 13.86 -16.65 -22.61
N LYS A 354 14.12 -17.96 -22.75
CA LYS A 354 13.07 -18.99 -22.82
C LYS A 354 13.02 -19.77 -21.51
N TYR A 355 11.84 -19.93 -20.98
CA TYR A 355 11.53 -20.71 -19.79
C TYR A 355 10.71 -21.96 -20.16
N ASN A 356 10.75 -23.00 -19.34
CA ASN A 356 10.03 -24.24 -19.60
C ASN A 356 8.53 -24.13 -19.29
N ASP A 357 8.17 -23.25 -18.35
CA ASP A 357 6.78 -22.96 -18.02
C ASP A 357 6.62 -21.51 -17.52
N LEU A 358 5.36 -21.10 -17.35
CA LEU A 358 5.03 -19.72 -16.94
C LEU A 358 5.48 -19.38 -15.53
N TYR A 359 5.60 -20.36 -14.63
CA TYR A 359 5.94 -20.14 -13.22
C TYR A 359 7.43 -20.16 -12.95
N GLU A 360 8.25 -20.79 -13.81
CA GLU A 360 9.70 -20.95 -13.62
C GLU A 360 10.42 -19.66 -13.24
N PRO A 361 10.12 -18.48 -13.85
CA PRO A 361 10.77 -17.22 -13.48
C PRO A 361 10.55 -16.78 -12.04
N PHE A 362 9.53 -17.32 -11.38
CA PHE A 362 9.09 -16.94 -10.03
C PHE A 362 9.35 -18.02 -8.98
N ALA A 363 9.82 -19.20 -9.38
CA ALA A 363 9.89 -20.39 -8.53
C ALA A 363 10.74 -20.21 -7.26
N ASN A 364 11.78 -19.38 -7.33
CA ASN A 364 12.71 -19.13 -6.23
C ASN A 364 12.56 -17.75 -5.58
N LYS A 365 11.50 -17.02 -5.90
CA LYS A 365 11.26 -15.68 -5.34
C LYS A 365 10.82 -15.73 -3.88
N ASP A 366 11.11 -14.63 -3.18
CA ASP A 366 10.65 -14.36 -1.81
C ASP A 366 9.16 -14.75 -1.62
N ALA A 367 8.88 -15.45 -0.56
CA ALA A 367 7.54 -15.96 -0.22
C ALA A 367 6.46 -14.86 -0.20
N ARG A 368 6.85 -13.63 0.15
CA ARG A 368 5.93 -12.48 0.18
C ARG A 368 5.46 -12.08 -1.22
N LEU A 369 6.24 -12.36 -2.28
CA LEU A 369 5.77 -12.17 -3.66
C LEU A 369 4.53 -13.04 -3.90
N LEU A 370 4.65 -14.34 -3.64
CA LEU A 370 3.59 -15.32 -3.90
C LEU A 370 2.35 -15.09 -3.02
N ALA A 371 2.53 -14.48 -1.86
CA ALA A 371 1.44 -14.10 -0.95
C ALA A 371 0.74 -12.78 -1.34
N SER A 372 1.41 -11.92 -2.12
CA SER A 372 0.93 -10.56 -2.43
C SER A 372 0.53 -10.38 -3.90
N VAL A 373 1.10 -11.19 -4.79
CA VAL A 373 0.96 -11.08 -6.26
C VAL A 373 0.55 -12.42 -6.85
N VAL A 374 -0.43 -12.39 -7.72
CA VAL A 374 -0.74 -13.51 -8.63
C VAL A 374 0.20 -13.39 -9.82
N VAL A 375 1.13 -14.33 -9.95
CA VAL A 375 2.09 -14.39 -11.06
C VAL A 375 1.66 -15.44 -12.09
N PRO A 376 2.10 -15.33 -13.36
CA PRO A 376 1.83 -16.33 -14.39
C PRO A 376 2.20 -17.74 -13.92
N GLY A 377 1.34 -18.73 -14.19
CA GLY A 377 1.54 -20.13 -13.80
C GLY A 377 1.30 -20.44 -12.31
N SER A 378 0.99 -19.45 -11.49
CA SER A 378 0.66 -19.71 -10.08
C SER A 378 -0.76 -20.22 -9.89
N SER A 379 -0.99 -21.01 -8.84
CA SER A 379 -2.34 -21.38 -8.42
C SER A 379 -2.97 -20.24 -7.61
N TYR A 380 -4.19 -19.85 -7.98
CA TYR A 380 -5.00 -18.87 -7.26
C TYR A 380 -6.45 -19.37 -7.15
N ALA A 381 -6.96 -19.48 -5.94
CA ALA A 381 -8.31 -20.00 -5.65
C ALA A 381 -8.61 -21.35 -6.35
N GLY A 382 -7.61 -22.25 -6.39
CA GLY A 382 -7.73 -23.56 -7.02
C GLY A 382 -7.60 -23.59 -8.53
N THR A 383 -7.38 -22.45 -9.19
CA THR A 383 -7.19 -22.31 -10.63
C THR A 383 -5.73 -21.99 -10.95
N GLU A 384 -5.13 -22.68 -11.90
CA GLU A 384 -3.85 -22.28 -12.48
C GLU A 384 -4.04 -21.05 -13.36
N ILE A 385 -3.31 -19.98 -13.07
CA ILE A 385 -3.46 -18.70 -13.76
C ILE A 385 -2.55 -18.63 -14.97
N ILE A 386 -3.14 -18.67 -16.15
CA ILE A 386 -2.42 -18.54 -17.41
C ILE A 386 -2.44 -17.07 -17.82
N ILE A 387 -1.29 -16.41 -17.83
CA ILE A 387 -1.15 -15.04 -18.36
C ILE A 387 -0.22 -15.11 -19.57
N GLN A 388 -0.76 -14.81 -20.74
CA GLN A 388 -0.07 -14.95 -22.01
C GLN A 388 -0.46 -13.80 -22.96
N GLY A 389 0.54 -13.18 -23.59
CA GLY A 389 0.34 -12.07 -24.54
C GLY A 389 0.25 -12.51 -26.00
N GLY A 390 0.58 -13.77 -26.30
CA GLY A 390 0.56 -14.30 -27.66
C GLY A 390 1.34 -15.60 -27.82
N PHE A 391 1.56 -16.01 -29.05
CA PHE A 391 2.42 -17.16 -29.39
C PHE A 391 3.32 -16.88 -30.60
N ILE A 392 4.46 -17.58 -30.67
CA ILE A 392 5.42 -17.57 -31.74
C ILE A 392 5.33 -18.92 -32.46
N LYS A 393 5.08 -18.90 -33.77
CA LYS A 393 4.93 -20.08 -34.61
C LYS A 393 6.31 -20.67 -34.99
N ASP A 394 6.34 -21.92 -35.45
CA ASP A 394 7.56 -22.61 -35.88
C ASP A 394 8.36 -21.87 -36.96
N ASN A 395 7.70 -21.04 -37.77
CA ASN A 395 8.31 -20.21 -38.81
C ASN A 395 8.76 -18.81 -38.27
N ASN A 396 8.81 -18.63 -36.96
CA ASN A 396 9.11 -17.38 -36.29
C ASN A 396 8.12 -16.23 -36.52
N SER A 397 6.98 -16.48 -37.19
CA SER A 397 5.89 -15.52 -37.18
C SER A 397 5.18 -15.56 -35.84
N TYR A 398 4.60 -14.44 -35.41
CA TYR A 398 3.93 -14.35 -34.12
C TYR A 398 2.50 -13.84 -34.25
N VAL A 399 1.70 -14.18 -33.25
CA VAL A 399 0.37 -13.62 -33.01
C VAL A 399 0.39 -13.06 -31.58
N ALA A 400 0.07 -11.79 -31.43
CA ALA A 400 0.07 -11.13 -30.15
C ALA A 400 -1.21 -10.31 -29.96
N TYR A 401 -1.73 -10.29 -28.77
CA TYR A 401 -2.90 -9.51 -28.34
C TYR A 401 -4.13 -9.72 -29.25
N SER A 402 -4.35 -10.95 -29.67
CA SER A 402 -5.40 -11.33 -30.60
C SER A 402 -6.14 -12.55 -30.07
N ASN A 403 -7.41 -12.70 -30.45
CA ASN A 403 -8.23 -13.87 -30.14
C ASN A 403 -7.95 -15.05 -31.09
N GLU A 404 -6.86 -14.98 -31.88
CA GLU A 404 -6.51 -16.03 -32.80
C GLU A 404 -6.10 -17.32 -32.08
N SER A 405 -6.42 -18.43 -32.73
CA SER A 405 -5.95 -19.75 -32.35
C SER A 405 -5.19 -20.41 -33.48
N THR A 406 -4.39 -21.41 -33.15
CA THR A 406 -3.71 -22.26 -34.11
C THR A 406 -3.64 -23.69 -33.59
N GLN A 407 -3.46 -24.65 -34.50
CA GLN A 407 -3.30 -26.04 -34.10
C GLN A 407 -1.86 -26.51 -34.31
N LYS A 408 -1.36 -27.24 -33.30
CA LYS A 408 -0.09 -27.96 -33.38
C LYS A 408 -0.24 -29.34 -32.74
N ASN A 409 0.12 -30.40 -33.48
CA ASN A 409 0.05 -31.80 -33.03
C ASN A 409 -1.33 -32.20 -32.49
N GLY A 410 -2.42 -31.69 -33.09
CA GLY A 410 -3.80 -32.00 -32.68
C GLY A 410 -4.30 -31.19 -31.49
N THR A 411 -3.47 -30.33 -30.91
CA THR A 411 -3.85 -29.42 -29.81
C THR A 411 -4.10 -28.02 -30.35
N THR A 412 -5.21 -27.39 -29.91
CA THR A 412 -5.51 -25.99 -30.21
C THR A 412 -4.86 -25.09 -29.17
N TYR A 413 -4.09 -24.12 -29.65
CA TYR A 413 -3.45 -23.10 -28.82
C TYR A 413 -4.07 -21.74 -29.11
N TYR A 414 -4.36 -20.99 -28.06
CA TYR A 414 -4.97 -19.67 -28.14
C TYR A 414 -3.91 -18.60 -27.83
N ALA A 415 -3.89 -17.52 -28.59
CA ALA A 415 -2.89 -16.47 -28.41
C ALA A 415 -2.92 -15.84 -27.00
N LEU A 416 -4.10 -15.79 -26.40
CA LEU A 416 -4.28 -15.29 -25.03
C LEU A 416 -4.42 -16.41 -23.99
N GLY A 417 -3.99 -17.63 -24.29
CA GLY A 417 -3.90 -18.75 -23.35
C GLY A 417 -5.17 -19.59 -23.21
N ALA A 418 -6.36 -19.07 -23.51
CA ALA A 418 -7.63 -19.79 -23.39
C ALA A 418 -8.63 -19.40 -24.48
N GLU A 419 -9.66 -20.25 -24.70
CA GLU A 419 -10.72 -20.03 -25.68
C GLU A 419 -11.77 -19.01 -25.18
N GLY A 420 -12.14 -18.07 -26.06
CA GLY A 420 -13.25 -17.13 -25.83
C GLY A 420 -12.96 -15.93 -24.95
N GLU A 421 -13.72 -14.87 -25.12
CA GLU A 421 -13.52 -13.59 -24.43
C GLU A 421 -13.73 -13.66 -22.91
N THR A 422 -14.47 -14.64 -22.42
CA THR A 422 -14.86 -14.74 -21.01
C THR A 422 -13.86 -15.47 -20.12
N MET A 423 -12.88 -16.14 -20.70
CA MET A 423 -11.91 -17.00 -20.02
C MET A 423 -10.49 -16.45 -20.07
N PHE A 424 -10.31 -15.24 -20.57
CA PHE A 424 -9.00 -14.70 -20.87
C PHE A 424 -8.13 -14.44 -19.65
N SER A 425 -6.95 -14.91 -19.80
CA SER A 425 -5.76 -14.59 -19.05
C SER A 425 -4.90 -13.55 -19.78
N GLY A 426 -5.45 -12.91 -20.79
CA GLY A 426 -4.71 -12.06 -21.70
C GLY A 426 -4.44 -10.68 -21.13
N PHE A 427 -3.55 -9.99 -21.82
CA PHE A 427 -3.32 -8.58 -21.62
C PHE A 427 -4.48 -7.75 -22.13
N ASN A 428 -4.70 -6.62 -21.47
CA ASN A 428 -5.69 -5.66 -21.93
C ASN A 428 -5.42 -5.22 -23.35
N ASN A 429 -6.38 -5.48 -24.25
CA ASN A 429 -6.38 -4.88 -25.57
C ASN A 429 -6.91 -3.43 -25.43
N VAL A 430 -6.01 -2.49 -25.30
CA VAL A 430 -6.27 -1.05 -25.07
C VAL A 430 -7.21 -0.44 -26.13
N ASN A 431 -7.49 -1.14 -27.22
CA ASN A 431 -8.33 -0.67 -28.32
C ASN A 431 -9.77 -1.16 -28.29
N SER A 432 -10.17 -2.01 -27.34
CA SER A 432 -11.53 -2.54 -27.34
C SER A 432 -12.59 -1.55 -26.85
N GLY A 433 -12.19 -0.43 -26.24
CA GLY A 433 -13.11 0.60 -25.74
C GLY A 433 -14.11 0.13 -24.69
N GLU A 434 -14.07 -1.15 -24.34
CA GLU A 434 -14.89 -1.77 -23.32
C GLU A 434 -14.07 -2.07 -22.06
N ASP A 435 -14.74 -2.21 -20.95
CA ASP A 435 -14.17 -2.44 -19.62
C ASP A 435 -13.04 -3.46 -19.64
N ALA A 436 -11.82 -2.98 -19.50
CA ALA A 436 -10.61 -3.77 -19.55
C ALA A 436 -10.49 -4.64 -18.29
N ASN A 437 -10.92 -5.87 -18.42
CA ASN A 437 -11.02 -6.84 -17.35
C ASN A 437 -9.78 -7.74 -17.22
N TRP A 438 -8.61 -7.30 -17.73
CA TRP A 438 -7.43 -8.13 -17.89
C TRP A 438 -6.20 -7.41 -17.35
N THR A 439 -5.12 -8.16 -17.13
CA THR A 439 -3.92 -7.50 -16.63
C THR A 439 -3.28 -6.58 -17.67
N ALA A 440 -2.85 -5.40 -17.20
CA ALA A 440 -2.03 -4.49 -18.01
C ALA A 440 -0.52 -4.74 -17.82
N THR A 441 -0.13 -5.60 -16.86
CA THR A 441 1.27 -5.78 -16.45
C THR A 441 1.77 -7.22 -16.49
N GLY A 442 0.88 -8.20 -16.63
CA GLY A 442 1.21 -9.61 -16.46
C GLY A 442 1.01 -10.16 -15.05
N PHE A 443 0.47 -9.35 -14.15
CA PHE A 443 0.28 -9.68 -12.75
C PHE A 443 -1.10 -9.29 -12.24
N GLY A 444 -1.55 -9.95 -11.17
CA GLY A 444 -2.73 -9.60 -10.40
C GLY A 444 -2.42 -9.45 -8.91
N VAL A 445 -3.22 -8.69 -8.18
CA VAL A 445 -3.07 -8.59 -6.72
C VAL A 445 -3.62 -9.83 -6.03
N ARG A 446 -2.92 -10.29 -4.99
CA ARG A 446 -3.34 -11.38 -4.10
C ARG A 446 -3.54 -10.92 -2.66
N LYS A 447 -2.77 -9.93 -2.23
CA LYS A 447 -2.83 -9.39 -0.87
C LYS A 447 -4.24 -8.89 -0.53
N TYR A 448 -4.75 -9.25 0.65
CA TYR A 448 -6.12 -9.00 1.10
C TYR A 448 -7.22 -9.73 0.31
N MET A 449 -6.87 -10.56 -0.66
CA MET A 449 -7.85 -11.32 -1.43
C MET A 449 -8.11 -12.67 -0.74
N PRO A 450 -9.33 -12.96 -0.26
CA PRO A 450 -9.68 -14.29 0.20
C PRO A 450 -9.68 -15.26 -0.98
N GLU A 451 -9.42 -16.56 -0.70
CA GLU A 451 -9.52 -17.63 -1.68
C GLU A 451 -10.59 -18.65 -1.25
N GLY A 452 -11.21 -19.32 -2.20
CA GLY A 452 -12.25 -20.31 -1.95
C GLY A 452 -13.66 -19.72 -1.86
N GLU A 453 -14.56 -20.37 -1.12
CA GLU A 453 -15.99 -20.05 -1.05
C GLU A 453 -16.31 -18.68 -0.45
N SER A 454 -15.37 -18.10 0.31
CA SER A 454 -15.54 -16.77 0.88
C SER A 454 -15.32 -15.63 -0.13
N MET A 455 -14.90 -15.97 -1.34
CA MET A 455 -14.67 -15.00 -2.40
C MET A 455 -15.99 -14.67 -3.09
N SER A 456 -16.67 -13.64 -2.62
CA SER A 456 -17.87 -13.11 -3.26
C SER A 456 -17.51 -11.95 -4.18
N PRO A 457 -17.88 -12.03 -5.47
CA PRO A 457 -17.64 -10.97 -6.44
C PRO A 457 -18.72 -9.87 -6.40
N ASP A 458 -19.68 -9.97 -5.50
CA ASP A 458 -20.76 -9.00 -5.43
C ASP A 458 -20.28 -7.67 -4.84
N ARG A 459 -20.95 -6.61 -5.26
CA ARG A 459 -20.69 -5.27 -4.76
C ARG A 459 -20.88 -5.22 -3.24
N LEU A 460 -19.92 -4.62 -2.54
CA LEU A 460 -19.94 -4.44 -1.08
C LEU A 460 -20.01 -5.75 -0.27
N SER A 461 -19.73 -6.89 -0.89
CA SER A 461 -19.78 -8.19 -0.20
C SER A 461 -18.50 -8.54 0.53
N SER A 462 -17.38 -7.90 0.19
CA SER A 462 -16.09 -8.17 0.83
C SER A 462 -16.07 -7.69 2.28
N THR A 463 -15.60 -8.56 3.17
CA THR A 463 -15.53 -8.31 4.63
C THR A 463 -14.11 -8.36 5.17
N THR A 464 -13.10 -8.56 4.33
CA THR A 464 -11.69 -8.54 4.75
C THR A 464 -11.35 -7.23 5.41
N SER A 465 -10.81 -7.26 6.63
CA SER A 465 -10.45 -6.04 7.35
C SER A 465 -9.24 -5.37 6.73
N TYR A 466 -9.25 -4.05 6.71
CA TYR A 466 -8.08 -3.26 6.33
C TYR A 466 -7.15 -3.07 7.54
N ILE A 467 -5.94 -3.61 7.47
CA ILE A 467 -4.93 -3.44 8.51
C ILE A 467 -4.19 -2.14 8.25
N ASP A 468 -4.44 -1.13 9.09
CA ASP A 468 -3.76 0.17 8.97
C ASP A 468 -2.40 0.18 9.66
N MET A 469 -2.31 -0.42 10.85
CA MET A 469 -1.07 -0.44 11.64
C MET A 469 -0.75 -1.86 12.10
N ARG A 470 0.48 -2.30 11.87
CA ARG A 470 1.01 -3.59 12.30
C ARG A 470 2.47 -3.48 12.74
N LEU A 471 2.93 -4.44 13.53
CA LEU A 471 4.24 -4.40 14.17
C LEU A 471 5.40 -4.30 13.17
N ALA A 472 5.29 -4.92 12.00
CA ALA A 472 6.33 -4.84 10.97
C ALA A 472 6.59 -3.39 10.52
N GLU A 473 5.56 -2.53 10.42
CA GLU A 473 5.76 -1.11 10.13
C GLU A 473 6.56 -0.43 11.26
N VAL A 474 6.29 -0.77 12.51
CA VAL A 474 7.01 -0.20 13.66
C VAL A 474 8.48 -0.63 13.68
N TYR A 475 8.77 -1.89 13.31
CA TYR A 475 10.15 -2.37 13.13
C TYR A 475 10.91 -1.58 12.06
N LEU A 476 10.26 -1.35 10.92
CA LEU A 476 10.84 -0.60 9.81
C LEU A 476 11.00 0.89 10.13
N ASN A 477 10.04 1.48 10.85
CA ASN A 477 10.13 2.86 11.30
C ASN A 477 11.32 3.05 12.27
N TYR A 478 11.50 2.13 13.21
CA TYR A 478 12.65 2.13 14.11
C TYR A 478 13.96 2.03 13.33
N ALA A 479 14.06 1.06 12.42
CA ALA A 479 15.28 0.83 11.65
C ALA A 479 15.63 2.03 10.76
N GLU A 480 14.65 2.62 10.07
CA GLU A 480 14.86 3.81 9.24
C GLU A 480 15.29 5.00 10.09
N ALA A 481 14.64 5.25 11.22
CA ALA A 481 14.98 6.36 12.11
C ALA A 481 16.39 6.22 12.70
N VAL A 482 16.82 5.00 13.05
CA VAL A 482 18.19 4.75 13.56
C VAL A 482 19.27 5.00 12.50
N VAL A 483 19.00 4.64 11.24
CA VAL A 483 19.96 4.86 10.13
C VAL A 483 20.01 6.33 9.72
N GLU A 484 18.87 7.00 9.74
CA GLU A 484 18.71 8.34 9.15
C GLU A 484 19.11 9.48 10.08
N ASN A 485 19.06 9.30 11.40
CA ASN A 485 19.36 10.41 12.32
C ASN A 485 20.86 10.74 12.34
N GLY A 486 21.16 12.03 12.33
CA GLY A 486 22.52 12.55 12.36
C GLY A 486 23.16 12.51 13.77
N SER A 487 22.36 12.37 14.81
CA SER A 487 22.81 12.39 16.21
C SER A 487 23.40 11.05 16.68
N GLY A 488 23.20 9.96 15.91
CA GLY A 488 23.61 8.60 16.29
C GLY A 488 22.76 8.00 17.42
N PHE A 489 21.58 8.55 17.70
CA PHE A 489 20.65 8.02 18.69
C PHE A 489 20.02 6.70 18.22
N GLY A 490 19.81 5.78 19.15
CA GLY A 490 19.20 4.48 18.90
C GLY A 490 20.22 3.34 18.83
N ASP A 491 19.70 2.12 18.88
CA ASP A 491 20.51 0.89 18.89
C ASP A 491 20.53 0.28 17.48
N LYS A 492 21.71 0.31 16.85
CA LYS A 492 21.91 -0.19 15.47
C LYS A 492 21.81 -1.71 15.38
N GLU A 493 22.30 -2.43 16.40
CA GLU A 493 22.20 -3.90 16.41
C GLU A 493 20.73 -4.34 16.54
N LEU A 494 19.99 -3.67 17.42
CA LEU A 494 18.56 -3.92 17.58
C LEU A 494 17.78 -3.60 16.28
N ALA A 495 18.10 -2.50 15.61
CA ALA A 495 17.51 -2.13 14.31
C ALA A 495 17.78 -3.18 13.23
N GLU A 496 19.03 -3.67 13.15
CA GLU A 496 19.40 -4.75 12.23
C GLU A 496 18.67 -6.06 12.57
N ASN A 497 18.49 -6.35 13.84
CA ASN A 497 17.74 -7.54 14.28
C ASN A 497 16.27 -7.45 13.89
N TYR A 498 15.62 -6.29 13.98
CA TYR A 498 14.24 -6.09 13.52
C TYR A 498 14.12 -6.23 12.01
N LEU A 499 15.02 -5.63 11.25
CA LEU A 499 15.08 -5.76 9.79
C LEU A 499 15.18 -7.24 9.38
N ASN A 500 16.10 -7.98 9.98
CA ASN A 500 16.32 -9.38 9.68
C ASN A 500 15.25 -10.32 10.27
N ALA A 501 14.46 -9.88 11.25
CA ALA A 501 13.29 -10.64 11.72
C ALA A 501 12.19 -10.73 10.66
N LEU A 502 11.95 -9.66 9.89
CA LEU A 502 11.01 -9.66 8.77
C LEU A 502 11.46 -10.63 7.67
N ARG A 503 12.75 -10.63 7.36
CA ARG A 503 13.34 -11.55 6.38
C ARG A 503 13.24 -13.02 6.82
N ARG A 504 13.52 -13.32 8.09
CA ARG A 504 13.35 -14.70 8.62
C ARG A 504 11.91 -15.18 8.51
N ARG A 505 10.93 -14.30 8.83
CA ARG A 505 9.50 -14.63 8.64
C ARG A 505 9.17 -14.93 7.18
N ALA A 506 9.84 -14.28 6.24
CA ALA A 506 9.70 -14.54 4.81
C ALA A 506 10.50 -15.77 4.32
N GLY A 507 11.20 -16.50 5.20
CA GLY A 507 11.97 -17.69 4.87
C GLY A 507 13.42 -17.45 4.47
N HIS A 508 13.92 -16.21 4.54
CA HIS A 508 15.34 -15.94 4.29
C HIS A 508 16.22 -16.44 5.44
N THR A 509 17.33 -17.08 5.12
CA THR A 509 18.31 -17.60 6.09
C THR A 509 19.54 -16.71 6.22
N ASP A 510 19.79 -15.87 5.24
CA ASP A 510 20.85 -14.86 5.26
C ASP A 510 20.46 -13.63 6.09
N ARG A 511 21.46 -12.80 6.37
CA ARG A 511 21.27 -11.51 7.04
C ARG A 511 21.76 -10.39 6.13
N ILE A 512 21.05 -9.28 6.15
CA ILE A 512 21.48 -8.03 5.52
C ILE A 512 21.92 -7.04 6.58
N SER A 513 22.91 -6.22 6.25
CA SER A 513 23.38 -5.15 7.12
C SER A 513 22.39 -3.98 7.18
N LEU A 514 22.42 -3.27 8.29
CA LEU A 514 21.62 -2.07 8.50
C LEU A 514 22.17 -0.92 7.66
N THR A 515 21.67 -0.77 6.44
CA THR A 515 21.88 0.40 5.58
C THR A 515 20.54 1.03 5.21
N LEU A 516 20.54 2.30 4.84
CA LEU A 516 19.33 2.98 4.41
C LEU A 516 18.70 2.29 3.18
N GLU A 517 19.53 1.89 2.22
CA GLU A 517 19.10 1.17 1.02
C GLU A 517 18.37 -0.13 1.38
N ASN A 518 18.96 -0.95 2.24
CA ASN A 518 18.37 -2.21 2.68
C ASN A 518 17.05 -1.99 3.45
N VAL A 519 17.00 -0.99 4.33
CA VAL A 519 15.77 -0.66 5.08
C VAL A 519 14.66 -0.22 4.15
N LEU A 520 14.94 0.67 3.21
CA LEU A 520 13.94 1.16 2.25
C LEU A 520 13.48 0.06 1.29
N LYS A 521 14.38 -0.80 0.82
CA LYS A 521 14.03 -1.95 0.00
C LYS A 521 13.14 -2.93 0.77
N GLU A 522 13.54 -3.30 1.99
CA GLU A 522 12.75 -4.20 2.84
C GLU A 522 11.37 -3.60 3.15
N ARG A 523 11.29 -2.28 3.39
CA ARG A 523 10.03 -1.57 3.58
C ARG A 523 9.11 -1.66 2.36
N ARG A 524 9.64 -1.51 1.16
CA ARG A 524 8.86 -1.66 -0.08
C ARG A 524 8.31 -3.07 -0.25
N VAL A 525 9.13 -4.09 -0.02
CA VAL A 525 8.74 -5.50 -0.14
C VAL A 525 7.70 -5.87 0.93
N GLU A 526 7.97 -5.52 2.17
CA GLU A 526 7.14 -5.87 3.31
C GLU A 526 5.77 -5.16 3.29
N MET A 527 5.77 -3.86 2.98
CA MET A 527 4.57 -3.02 3.01
C MET A 527 3.90 -2.84 1.63
N ALA A 528 4.30 -3.63 0.63
CA ALA A 528 3.72 -3.57 -0.71
C ALA A 528 2.18 -3.61 -0.66
N PHE A 529 1.53 -2.72 -1.40
CA PHE A 529 0.07 -2.59 -1.53
C PHE A 529 -0.70 -2.23 -0.24
N GLU A 530 0.00 -1.75 0.79
CA GLU A 530 -0.62 -1.25 2.04
C GLU A 530 -0.78 0.28 2.07
N GLY A 531 -0.68 0.95 0.91
CA GLY A 531 -0.86 2.40 0.78
C GLY A 531 0.29 3.24 1.37
N LYS A 532 1.45 2.64 1.64
CA LYS A 532 2.59 3.34 2.29
C LYS A 532 3.54 3.99 1.28
N ARG A 533 3.79 3.38 0.13
CA ARG A 533 4.79 3.81 -0.85
C ARG A 533 4.63 5.25 -1.31
N PHE A 534 3.39 5.68 -1.60
CA PHE A 534 3.12 7.07 -2.00
C PHE A 534 3.64 8.08 -0.97
N TRP A 535 3.34 7.85 0.30
CA TRP A 535 3.76 8.73 1.38
C TRP A 535 5.24 8.62 1.69
N ASP A 536 5.86 7.46 1.51
CA ASP A 536 7.31 7.30 1.60
C ASP A 536 8.02 8.12 0.52
N MET A 537 7.57 8.05 -0.73
CA MET A 537 8.11 8.89 -1.82
C MET A 537 7.86 10.39 -1.58
N ASN A 538 6.67 10.75 -1.05
CA ASN A 538 6.33 12.13 -0.75
C ASN A 538 7.24 12.72 0.35
N ARG A 539 7.33 12.07 1.52
CA ARG A 539 8.12 12.55 2.65
C ARG A 539 9.63 12.65 2.35
N ARG A 540 10.12 11.81 1.42
CA ARG A 540 11.53 11.77 1.01
C ARG A 540 11.83 12.56 -0.26
N ARG A 541 10.80 13.14 -0.90
CA ARG A 541 10.92 13.91 -2.16
C ARG A 541 11.51 13.09 -3.32
N GLU A 542 11.10 11.83 -3.46
CA GLU A 542 11.66 10.85 -4.41
C GLU A 542 10.88 10.73 -5.73
N PHE A 543 9.68 11.30 -5.87
CA PHE A 543 8.87 11.13 -7.10
C PHE A 543 9.62 11.46 -8.39
N HIS A 544 10.32 12.59 -8.43
CA HIS A 544 11.05 13.02 -9.62
C HIS A 544 12.23 12.12 -9.94
N THR A 545 12.80 11.43 -8.96
CA THR A 545 13.90 10.48 -9.14
C THR A 545 13.38 9.15 -9.64
N GLU A 546 12.33 8.63 -9.03
CA GLU A 546 11.76 7.31 -9.35
C GLU A 546 11.14 7.29 -10.76
N PHE A 547 10.48 8.34 -11.18
CA PHE A 547 9.81 8.44 -12.48
C PHE A 547 10.65 9.11 -13.58
N SER A 548 11.95 9.38 -13.33
CA SER A 548 12.84 9.98 -14.33
C SER A 548 13.44 8.95 -15.28
N ASN A 549 13.79 9.41 -16.50
CA ASN A 549 14.60 8.66 -17.48
C ASN A 549 14.03 7.29 -17.90
N ASN A 550 12.72 7.13 -17.95
CA ASN A 550 12.07 5.86 -18.38
C ASN A 550 12.55 4.64 -17.57
N ARG A 551 12.81 4.80 -16.29
CA ARG A 551 13.33 3.73 -15.42
C ARG A 551 12.31 2.63 -15.13
N ILE A 552 11.03 2.87 -15.43
CA ILE A 552 9.92 1.97 -15.11
C ILE A 552 9.67 1.04 -16.29
N ARG A 553 9.80 -0.27 -16.06
CA ARG A 553 9.53 -1.34 -17.04
C ARG A 553 8.05 -1.70 -17.15
N LYS A 554 7.31 -1.61 -16.08
CA LYS A 554 5.85 -1.77 -15.90
C LYS A 554 5.28 -3.16 -16.07
N ALA A 555 5.66 -3.94 -17.09
CA ALA A 555 4.97 -5.17 -17.45
C ALA A 555 5.92 -6.29 -17.86
N LEU A 556 5.46 -7.53 -17.64
CA LEU A 556 6.03 -8.77 -18.17
C LEU A 556 5.01 -9.42 -19.11
N VAL A 557 5.39 -9.71 -20.35
CA VAL A 557 4.51 -10.30 -21.36
C VAL A 557 5.02 -11.68 -21.75
N PRO A 558 4.50 -12.76 -21.13
CA PRO A 558 4.84 -14.13 -21.55
C PRO A 558 4.30 -14.43 -22.96
N MET A 559 5.13 -15.05 -23.78
CA MET A 559 4.78 -15.54 -25.13
C MET A 559 5.03 -17.05 -25.20
N LEU A 560 4.05 -17.80 -25.73
CA LEU A 560 4.22 -19.23 -25.99
C LEU A 560 5.03 -19.44 -27.27
N ASP A 561 6.19 -20.11 -27.19
CA ASP A 561 7.05 -20.40 -28.33
C ASP A 561 6.87 -21.86 -28.80
N PHE A 562 6.30 -22.05 -29.99
CA PHE A 562 6.04 -23.38 -30.54
C PHE A 562 7.30 -24.16 -30.91
N ALA A 563 8.37 -23.50 -31.27
CA ALA A 563 9.65 -24.18 -31.52
C ALA A 563 10.24 -24.79 -30.25
N TRP A 564 9.80 -24.30 -29.07
CA TRP A 564 10.24 -24.76 -27.76
C TRP A 564 9.24 -25.75 -27.11
N CYS A 565 7.96 -25.73 -27.48
CA CYS A 565 6.99 -26.69 -26.99
C CYS A 565 7.37 -28.09 -27.48
N ARG A 566 7.85 -28.94 -26.58
CA ARG A 566 8.12 -30.35 -26.87
C ARG A 566 6.80 -31.04 -27.21
N ALA A 567 6.87 -31.95 -28.19
CA ALA A 567 5.76 -32.74 -28.64
C ALA A 567 5.22 -33.67 -27.53
#